data_7646b7b742f03bb0ec2732ac3d4d2b65
#
_entry.id   7646b7b742f03bb0ec2732ac3d4d2b65
#
_cell.length_a   1.000
_cell.length_b   1.000
_cell.length_c   1.000
_cell.angle_alpha   90.00
_cell.angle_beta   90.00
_cell.angle_gamma   90.00
#
_symmetry.space_group_name_H-M   'P 1'
#
loop_
_entity.id
_entity.type
_entity.pdbx_description
1 polymer ?
#
loop_
_entity_poly.entity_id
_entity_poly.type
_entity_poly.pdbx_seq_one_letter_code
_entity_poly.pdbx_strand_id
1 'polypeptide(L)' 'MDKKAYLYIVEAGQFSFEVEIKELLGKVGDTICITTDGIDPDGFDVKITCIEEDYYVYCSMPGVD' A
#
# COMPACT_ATOMS: atom_id res chain seq x y z
N MET A 1 -15.82 -17.11 -8.39
CA MET A 1 -14.40 -17.22 -8.06
C MET A 1 -13.95 -16.05 -7.24
N ASP A 2 -13.50 -16.30 -6.08
CA ASP A 2 -13.16 -15.22 -5.17
C ASP A 2 -11.80 -14.66 -5.47
N LYS A 3 -11.76 -13.34 -5.54
CA LYS A 3 -10.53 -12.65 -5.77
C LYS A 3 -9.92 -12.31 -4.41
N LYS A 4 -8.70 -12.71 -4.20
CA LYS A 4 -8.04 -12.42 -2.94
C LYS A 4 -7.70 -10.94 -2.86
N ALA A 5 -7.83 -10.42 -1.67
CA ALA A 5 -7.37 -9.07 -1.43
C ALA A 5 -5.84 -9.05 -1.36
N TYR A 6 -5.28 -7.90 -1.60
CA TYR A 6 -3.85 -7.67 -1.44
C TYR A 6 -3.63 -6.97 -0.12
N LEU A 7 -2.57 -7.34 0.57
CA LEU A 7 -2.21 -6.70 1.82
C LEU A 7 -1.12 -5.68 1.55
N TYR A 8 -1.47 -4.41 1.65
CA TYR A 8 -0.53 -3.32 1.44
C TYR A 8 0.11 -2.96 2.76
N ILE A 9 1.40 -3.21 2.87
CA ILE A 9 2.17 -2.93 4.07
C ILE A 9 2.91 -1.63 3.83
N VAL A 10 2.51 -0.58 4.53
CA VAL A 10 3.03 0.76 4.31
C VAL A 10 3.96 1.12 5.45
N GLU A 11 5.17 1.52 5.10
CA GLU A 11 6.15 1.98 6.08
C GLU A 11 6.29 3.49 5.97
N ALA A 12 6.13 4.15 7.10
CA ALA A 12 6.19 5.60 7.18
C ALA A 12 7.10 5.97 8.34
N GLY A 13 8.40 6.06 8.06
CA GLY A 13 9.37 6.33 9.11
C GLY A 13 9.44 5.21 10.12
N GLN A 14 9.08 5.51 11.36
CA GLN A 14 9.12 4.52 12.42
C GLN A 14 7.82 3.74 12.54
N PHE A 15 6.83 4.11 11.74
CA PHE A 15 5.53 3.48 11.83
C PHE A 15 5.30 2.61 10.62
N SER A 16 4.51 1.58 10.80
CA SER A 16 4.06 0.77 9.68
C SER A 16 2.61 0.39 9.94
N PHE A 17 1.85 0.25 8.89
CA PHE A 17 0.47 -0.17 9.00
C PHE A 17 0.09 -0.95 7.77
N GLU A 18 -1.02 -1.67 7.86
CA GLU A 18 -1.45 -2.56 6.81
C GLU A 18 -2.84 -2.16 6.35
N VAL A 19 -3.03 -2.21 5.03
CA VAL A 19 -4.32 -1.89 4.44
C VAL A 19 -4.65 -3.02 3.47
N GLU A 20 -5.86 -3.52 3.58
CA GLU A 20 -6.31 -4.57 2.68
C GLU A 20 -7.11 -3.97 1.54
N ILE A 21 -6.65 -4.19 0.32
CA ILE A 21 -7.27 -3.64 -0.87
C ILE A 21 -7.45 -4.77 -1.87
N LYS A 22 -8.60 -4.82 -2.51
CA LYS A 22 -8.94 -5.94 -3.37
C LYS A 22 -8.34 -5.81 -4.76
N GLU A 23 -7.63 -4.74 -5.05
CA GLU A 23 -7.04 -4.51 -6.34
C GLU A 23 -5.55 -4.24 -6.22
N LEU A 24 -4.83 -4.66 -7.24
CA LEU A 24 -3.42 -4.30 -7.33
C LEU A 24 -3.35 -2.95 -8.04
N LEU A 25 -3.00 -1.92 -7.30
CA LEU A 25 -3.07 -0.54 -7.79
C LEU A 25 -1.88 -0.14 -8.66
N GLY A 26 -0.83 -0.95 -8.67
CA GLY A 26 0.34 -0.65 -9.45
C GLY A 26 1.35 -1.77 -9.34
N LYS A 27 2.57 -1.49 -9.74
CA LYS A 27 3.64 -2.47 -9.71
C LYS A 27 4.84 -1.85 -9.02
N VAL A 28 5.86 -2.66 -8.80
CA VAL A 28 7.08 -2.20 -8.14
C VAL A 28 7.63 -0.99 -8.89
N GLY A 29 7.86 0.08 -8.14
CA GLY A 29 8.34 1.33 -8.70
C GLY A 29 7.25 2.37 -8.94
N ASP A 30 6.00 1.96 -8.92
CA ASP A 30 4.90 2.89 -9.15
C ASP A 30 4.52 3.62 -7.87
N THR A 31 4.07 4.85 -8.05
CA THR A 31 3.49 5.62 -6.95
C THR A 31 1.99 5.51 -7.06
N ILE A 32 1.36 5.10 -5.99
CA ILE A 32 -0.10 4.90 -5.97
C ILE A 32 -0.69 5.68 -4.81
N CYS A 33 -1.99 5.88 -4.88
CA CYS A 33 -2.72 6.58 -3.83
C CYS A 33 -3.59 5.58 -3.08
N ILE A 34 -3.47 5.58 -1.76
CA ILE A 34 -4.22 4.67 -0.90
C ILE A 34 -5.13 5.50 -0.02
N THR A 35 -6.39 5.12 0.05
CA THR A 35 -7.35 5.76 0.94
C THR A 35 -7.72 4.78 2.04
N THR A 36 -7.74 5.27 3.27
CA THR A 36 -8.11 4.44 4.40
C THR A 36 -9.17 5.18 5.20
N ASP A 37 -10.33 4.56 5.30
CA ASP A 37 -11.42 5.15 6.07
C ASP A 37 -10.99 5.33 7.51
N GLY A 38 -11.27 6.48 8.05
CA GLY A 38 -10.97 6.74 9.45
C GLY A 38 -9.55 7.20 9.73
N ILE A 39 -8.63 6.97 8.81
CA ILE A 39 -7.26 7.44 8.97
C ILE A 39 -7.02 8.65 8.08
N ASP A 40 -7.24 8.48 6.80
CA ASP A 40 -7.04 9.56 5.86
C ASP A 40 -7.99 9.38 4.69
N PRO A 41 -9.16 9.98 4.76
CA PRO A 41 -10.15 9.80 3.69
C PRO A 41 -9.73 10.41 2.36
N ASP A 42 -8.81 11.37 2.38
CA ASP A 42 -8.31 11.96 1.15
C ASP A 42 -7.24 11.11 0.49
N GLY A 43 -6.72 10.14 1.23
CA GLY A 43 -5.71 9.27 0.68
C GLY A 43 -4.31 9.84 0.83
N PHE A 44 -3.35 9.01 0.53
CA PHE A 44 -1.96 9.41 0.59
C PHE A 44 -1.18 8.60 -0.45
N ASP A 45 -0.11 9.18 -0.93
CA ASP A 45 0.71 8.56 -1.96
C ASP A 45 1.76 7.67 -1.32
N VAL A 46 1.91 6.48 -1.88
CA VAL A 46 2.95 5.56 -1.46
C VAL A 46 3.61 4.98 -2.69
N LYS A 47 4.85 4.57 -2.55
CA LYS A 47 5.59 3.95 -3.64
C LYS A 47 5.71 2.46 -3.34
N ILE A 48 5.35 1.64 -4.29
CA ILE A 48 5.47 0.20 -4.15
C ILE A 48 6.94 -0.19 -4.30
N THR A 49 7.49 -0.81 -3.27
CA THR A 49 8.90 -1.18 -3.26
C THR A 49 9.11 -2.65 -3.54
N CYS A 50 8.15 -3.49 -3.20
CA CYS A 50 8.28 -4.92 -3.40
C CYS A 50 6.92 -5.57 -3.38
N ILE A 51 6.74 -6.61 -4.18
CA ILE A 51 5.51 -7.41 -4.15
C ILE A 51 5.93 -8.86 -3.99
N GLU A 52 5.36 -9.52 -2.99
CA GLU A 52 5.69 -10.91 -2.72
C GLU A 52 4.46 -11.78 -2.79
N GLU A 53 4.59 -12.93 -3.43
CA GLU A 53 3.55 -13.96 -3.50
C GLU A 53 2.24 -13.44 -4.08
N ASP A 54 2.31 -12.38 -4.86
CA ASP A 54 1.12 -11.74 -5.44
C ASP A 54 0.09 -11.43 -4.37
N TYR A 55 0.53 -11.14 -3.17
CA TYR A 55 -0.35 -10.86 -2.06
C TYR A 55 0.17 -9.71 -1.21
N TYR A 56 1.44 -9.74 -0.86
CA TYR A 56 2.04 -8.71 0.00
C TYR A 56 2.61 -7.60 -0.86
N VAL A 57 2.08 -6.42 -0.72
CA VAL A 57 2.53 -5.26 -1.48
C VAL A 57 3.21 -4.31 -0.49
N TYR A 58 4.54 -4.29 -0.53
CA TYR A 58 5.31 -3.46 0.37
C TYR A 58 5.44 -2.06 -0.22
N CYS A 59 5.11 -1.07 0.58
CA CYS A 59 5.09 0.31 0.14
C CYS A 59 5.86 1.18 1.12
N SER A 60 6.38 2.29 0.62
CA SER A 60 6.99 3.29 1.48
C SER A 60 6.35 4.62 1.18
N MET A 61 6.26 5.47 2.20
CA MET A 61 5.66 6.78 2.06
C MET A 61 6.75 7.77 1.68
N PRO A 62 6.67 8.39 0.49
CA PRO A 62 7.71 9.33 0.07
C PRO A 62 7.71 10.56 0.95
N GLY A 63 8.90 11.10 1.18
CA GLY A 63 9.03 12.30 1.98
C GLY A 63 9.08 12.06 3.48
N VAL A 64 8.99 10.81 3.90
CA VAL A 64 9.07 10.45 5.32
C VAL A 64 10.30 9.57 5.51
N ASP A 65 11.26 10.08 6.21
CA ASP A 65 12.50 9.33 6.45
C ASP A 65 12.68 9.07 7.92
#